data_e1b132f5c94ff1705bd893806f718565
#
_entry.id   e1b132f5c94ff1705bd893806f718565
#
_cell.length_a   1.000
_cell.length_b   1.000
_cell.length_c   1.000
_cell.angle_alpha   90.00
_cell.angle_beta   90.00
_cell.angle_gamma   90.00
#
_symmetry.space_group_name_H-M   'P 1'
#
loop_
_entity.id
_entity.type
_entity.pdbx_description
1 polymer ?
#
loop_
_entity_poly.entity_id
_entity_poly.type
_entity_poly.pdbx_seq_one_letter_code
_entity_poly.pdbx_strand_id
1 'polypeptide(L)'
;MLKTGAQHLESLRDGRVVYIGGEQVDDVTTHPAFRNAARSMAAIYDLKAANPEFSFTEKGDKYSAYFLRAKTKADLEQRMKLHRAIADMSHGLLGRSPDHVSSFVTGMAMNPMVFGKYADNLTRYYEHMRKEDVYGVYAV
;
A
#
# COMPACT_ATOMS: atom_id res chain seq x y z
N MET A 1 -4.07 10.06 -2.37
CA MET A 1 -5.42 9.79 -2.96
C MET A 1 -5.55 8.29 -3.21
N LEU A 2 -6.72 7.66 -2.99
CA LEU A 2 -6.87 6.22 -3.29
C LEU A 2 -6.69 5.95 -4.77
N LYS A 3 -5.81 5.01 -5.11
CA LYS A 3 -5.64 4.50 -6.47
C LYS A 3 -6.68 3.41 -6.77
N THR A 4 -7.07 3.30 -8.03
CA THR A 4 -7.76 2.13 -8.58
C THR A 4 -6.74 1.09 -9.06
N GLY A 5 -7.20 -0.14 -9.31
CA GLY A 5 -6.35 -1.17 -9.89
C GLY A 5 -5.80 -0.78 -11.27
N ALA A 6 -6.61 -0.11 -12.09
CA ALA A 6 -6.16 0.40 -13.39
C ALA A 6 -5.03 1.44 -13.24
N GLN A 7 -5.18 2.38 -12.31
CA GLN A 7 -4.14 3.38 -12.00
C GLN A 7 -2.87 2.73 -11.43
N HIS A 8 -3.02 1.67 -10.63
CA HIS A 8 -1.87 0.90 -10.16
C HIS A 8 -1.13 0.24 -11.33
N LEU A 9 -1.82 -0.48 -12.21
CA LEU A 9 -1.18 -1.11 -13.38
C LEU A 9 -0.46 -0.09 -14.27
N GLU A 10 -1.07 1.07 -14.50
CA GLU A 10 -0.43 2.15 -15.27
C GLU A 10 0.82 2.69 -14.56
N SER A 11 0.80 2.80 -13.24
CA SER A 11 1.96 3.26 -12.47
C SER A 11 3.16 2.30 -12.49
N LEU A 12 2.99 1.07 -12.96
CA LEU A 12 4.08 0.10 -13.16
C LEU A 12 4.85 0.32 -14.47
N ARG A 13 4.33 1.17 -15.38
CA ARG A 13 4.97 1.56 -16.64
C ARG A 13 5.83 2.80 -16.47
N ASP A 14 6.71 2.79 -15.50
CA ASP A 14 7.51 3.94 -15.09
C ASP A 14 8.91 4.01 -15.71
N GLY A 15 9.15 3.18 -16.74
CA GLY A 15 10.44 3.12 -17.43
C GLY A 15 11.52 2.30 -16.72
N ARG A 16 11.17 1.60 -15.64
CA ARG A 16 12.11 0.69 -14.98
C ARG A 16 12.56 -0.44 -15.89
N VAL A 17 13.81 -0.83 -15.76
CA VAL A 17 14.38 -1.98 -16.48
C VAL A 17 14.29 -3.21 -15.59
N VAL A 18 13.59 -4.24 -16.05
CA VAL A 18 13.37 -5.49 -15.33
C VAL A 18 13.95 -6.65 -16.13
N TYR A 19 14.65 -7.55 -15.46
CA TYR A 19 15.14 -8.80 -16.05
C TYR A 19 14.62 -10.01 -15.28
N ILE A 20 14.38 -11.09 -16.01
CA ILE A 20 14.09 -12.41 -15.45
C ILE A 20 14.90 -13.47 -16.22
N GLY A 21 15.80 -14.18 -15.53
CA GLY A 21 16.62 -15.23 -16.15
C GLY A 21 17.49 -14.74 -17.32
N GLY A 22 17.75 -13.51 -17.52
CA GLY A 22 18.50 -12.94 -18.65
C GLY A 22 17.63 -12.36 -19.77
N GLU A 23 16.32 -12.53 -19.69
CA GLU A 23 15.34 -11.88 -20.57
C GLU A 23 15.00 -10.50 -20.01
N GLN A 24 15.05 -9.46 -20.84
CA GLN A 24 14.54 -8.15 -20.50
C GLN A 24 13.01 -8.14 -20.66
N VAL A 25 12.32 -7.66 -19.63
CA VAL A 25 10.85 -7.58 -19.60
C VAL A 25 10.40 -6.19 -20.05
N ASP A 26 9.68 -6.13 -21.16
CA ASP A 26 9.17 -4.86 -21.72
C ASP A 26 8.05 -4.26 -20.86
N ASP A 27 7.09 -5.08 -20.42
CA ASP A 27 5.96 -4.64 -19.58
C ASP A 27 5.60 -5.72 -18.56
N VAL A 28 5.83 -5.42 -17.28
CA VAL A 28 5.51 -6.32 -16.15
C VAL A 28 4.00 -6.60 -16.01
N THR A 29 3.14 -5.74 -16.56
CA THR A 29 1.69 -5.91 -16.48
C THR A 29 1.16 -6.96 -17.45
N THR A 30 1.92 -7.28 -18.49
CA THR A 30 1.55 -8.24 -19.56
C THR A 30 2.43 -9.48 -19.59
N HIS A 31 3.68 -9.37 -19.13
CA HIS A 31 4.63 -10.46 -19.15
C HIS A 31 4.14 -11.69 -18.37
N PRO A 32 4.24 -12.92 -18.91
CA PRO A 32 3.69 -14.13 -18.30
C PRO A 32 4.14 -14.38 -16.85
N ALA A 33 5.38 -14.07 -16.49
CA ALA A 33 5.90 -14.26 -15.14
C ALA A 33 5.34 -13.28 -14.12
N PHE A 34 4.88 -12.08 -14.52
CA PHE A 34 4.51 -11.00 -13.60
C PHE A 34 3.04 -10.59 -13.67
N ARG A 35 2.38 -10.78 -14.82
CA ARG A 35 1.01 -10.30 -15.05
C ARG A 35 -0.01 -10.71 -13.98
N ASN A 36 0.10 -11.93 -13.46
CA ASN A 36 -0.85 -12.44 -12.46
C ASN A 36 -0.62 -11.75 -11.11
N ALA A 37 0.63 -11.55 -10.70
CA ALA A 37 0.96 -10.78 -9.50
C ALA A 37 0.50 -9.33 -9.63
N ALA A 38 0.77 -8.68 -10.77
CA ALA A 38 0.32 -7.32 -11.05
C ALA A 38 -1.21 -7.19 -10.96
N ARG A 39 -1.97 -8.15 -11.52
CA ARG A 39 -3.44 -8.19 -11.42
C ARG A 39 -3.94 -8.43 -10.00
N SER A 40 -3.30 -9.32 -9.24
CA SER A 40 -3.65 -9.54 -7.84
C SER A 40 -3.45 -8.27 -7.01
N MET A 41 -2.37 -7.54 -7.25
CA MET A 41 -2.13 -6.25 -6.60
C MET A 41 -3.17 -5.20 -7.03
N ALA A 42 -3.49 -5.13 -8.33
CA ALA A 42 -4.54 -4.22 -8.83
C ALA A 42 -5.89 -4.50 -8.17
N ALA A 43 -6.25 -5.77 -7.97
CA ALA A 43 -7.49 -6.13 -7.28
C ALA A 43 -7.55 -5.65 -5.81
N ILE A 44 -6.41 -5.56 -5.11
CA ILE A 44 -6.35 -4.95 -3.76
C ILE A 44 -6.69 -3.45 -3.83
N TYR A 45 -6.16 -2.74 -4.83
CA TYR A 45 -6.47 -1.32 -5.02
C TYR A 45 -7.95 -1.11 -5.32
N ASP A 46 -8.54 -1.94 -6.19
CA ASP A 46 -9.98 -1.89 -6.49
C ASP A 46 -10.82 -2.22 -5.27
N LEU A 47 -10.44 -3.21 -4.47
CA LEU A 47 -11.10 -3.54 -3.19
C LEU A 47 -11.11 -2.34 -2.24
N LYS A 48 -9.99 -1.64 -2.08
CA LYS A 48 -9.88 -0.44 -1.25
C LYS A 48 -10.74 0.71 -1.78
N ALA A 49 -10.69 0.94 -3.09
CA ALA A 49 -11.41 2.04 -3.73
C ALA A 49 -12.94 1.85 -3.70
N ALA A 50 -13.40 0.60 -3.85
CA ALA A 50 -14.83 0.26 -3.88
C ALA A 50 -15.51 0.30 -2.50
N ASN A 51 -14.75 0.15 -1.40
CA ASN A 51 -15.31 0.02 -0.07
C ASN A 51 -14.97 1.24 0.81
N PRO A 52 -15.95 2.09 1.14
CA PRO A 52 -15.71 3.27 1.97
C PRO A 52 -15.09 2.97 3.33
N GLU A 53 -15.40 1.81 3.91
CA GLU A 53 -14.86 1.40 5.21
C GLU A 53 -13.36 1.10 5.20
N PHE A 54 -12.74 0.92 4.02
CA PHE A 54 -11.31 0.68 3.85
C PHE A 54 -10.50 1.96 3.63
N SER A 55 -11.14 3.10 3.84
CA SER A 55 -10.53 4.42 3.70
C SER A 55 -10.98 5.35 4.81
N PHE A 56 -10.20 6.41 5.01
CA PHE A 56 -10.56 7.51 5.91
C PHE A 56 -10.32 8.85 5.22
N THR A 57 -10.99 9.90 5.71
CA THR A 57 -10.83 11.27 5.20
C THR A 57 -10.09 12.11 6.23
N GLU A 58 -9.05 12.79 5.81
CA GLU A 58 -8.33 13.78 6.61
C GLU A 58 -8.05 15.01 5.77
N LYS A 59 -8.42 16.19 6.27
CA LYS A 59 -8.25 17.50 5.59
C LYS A 59 -8.87 17.56 4.17
N GLY A 60 -9.94 16.80 3.95
CA GLY A 60 -10.64 16.75 2.65
C GLY A 60 -10.12 15.70 1.68
N ASP A 61 -8.97 15.10 1.94
CA ASP A 61 -8.39 14.03 1.13
C ASP A 61 -8.75 12.64 1.67
N LYS A 62 -8.92 11.68 0.76
CA LYS A 62 -9.25 10.29 1.08
C LYS A 62 -8.01 9.41 0.99
N TYR A 63 -7.76 8.65 2.05
CA TYR A 63 -6.58 7.79 2.20
C TYR A 63 -6.98 6.36 2.52
N SER A 64 -6.12 5.40 2.17
CA SER A 64 -6.27 4.01 2.58
C SER A 64 -6.20 3.85 4.11
N ALA A 65 -7.05 3.02 4.68
CA ALA A 65 -7.05 2.69 6.11
C ALA A 65 -5.72 2.08 6.58
N TYR A 66 -4.84 1.62 5.70
CA TYR A 66 -3.47 1.23 6.05
C TYR A 66 -2.69 2.35 6.73
N PHE A 67 -2.94 3.59 6.29
CA PHE A 67 -2.25 4.78 6.78
C PHE A 67 -3.00 5.48 7.92
N LEU A 68 -4.07 4.89 8.45
CA LEU A 68 -4.81 5.44 9.57
C LEU A 68 -3.97 5.37 10.85
N ARG A 69 -3.62 6.52 11.40
CA ARG A 69 -3.00 6.64 12.73
C ARG A 69 -4.07 6.40 13.78
N ALA A 70 -4.22 5.14 14.18
CA ALA A 70 -5.29 4.72 15.07
C ALA A 70 -5.14 5.38 16.47
N LYS A 71 -6.17 6.08 16.90
CA LYS A 71 -6.27 6.74 18.24
C LYS A 71 -7.36 6.10 19.09
N THR A 72 -8.27 5.37 18.48
CA THR A 72 -9.41 4.75 19.13
C THR A 72 -9.48 3.26 18.80
N LYS A 73 -10.28 2.51 19.56
CA LYS A 73 -10.59 1.12 19.26
C LYS A 73 -11.26 0.99 17.88
N ALA A 74 -12.15 1.91 17.54
CA ALA A 74 -12.83 1.92 16.23
C ALA A 74 -11.85 2.06 15.07
N ASP A 75 -10.81 2.89 15.20
CA ASP A 75 -9.76 3.03 14.18
C ASP A 75 -9.00 1.71 14.00
N LEU A 76 -8.71 1.00 15.08
CA LEU A 76 -8.06 -0.32 15.01
C LEU A 76 -8.96 -1.34 14.34
N GLU A 77 -10.25 -1.36 14.68
CA GLU A 77 -11.24 -2.25 14.06
C GLU A 77 -11.37 -1.97 12.56
N GLN A 78 -11.36 -0.70 12.15
CA GLN A 78 -11.37 -0.33 10.73
C GLN A 78 -10.14 -0.86 9.99
N ARG A 79 -8.95 -0.72 10.56
CA ARG A 79 -7.72 -1.28 10.00
C ARG A 79 -7.81 -2.80 9.89
N MET A 80 -8.24 -3.48 10.96
CA MET A 80 -8.38 -4.94 10.99
C MET A 80 -9.34 -5.46 9.92
N LYS A 81 -10.44 -4.75 9.64
CA LYS A 81 -11.37 -5.13 8.57
C LYS A 81 -10.69 -5.14 7.20
N LEU A 82 -9.88 -4.11 6.89
CA LEU A 82 -9.13 -4.07 5.63
C LEU A 82 -8.10 -5.21 5.54
N HIS A 83 -7.35 -5.47 6.62
CA HIS A 83 -6.40 -6.59 6.67
C HIS A 83 -7.09 -7.92 6.41
N ARG A 84 -8.23 -8.15 7.09
CA ARG A 84 -8.99 -9.38 6.92
C ARG A 84 -9.51 -9.53 5.50
N ALA A 85 -10.06 -8.47 4.91
CA ALA A 85 -10.58 -8.50 3.55
C ALA A 85 -9.50 -8.87 2.53
N ILE A 86 -8.26 -8.40 2.71
CA ILE A 86 -7.13 -8.76 1.84
C ILE A 86 -6.66 -10.19 2.10
N ALA A 87 -6.63 -10.63 3.36
CA ALA A 87 -6.29 -12.02 3.67
C ALA A 87 -7.32 -12.97 3.05
N ASP A 88 -8.61 -12.67 3.16
CA ASP A 88 -9.70 -13.46 2.56
C ASP A 88 -9.59 -13.48 1.02
N MET A 89 -9.37 -12.32 0.39
CA MET A 89 -9.21 -12.19 -1.06
C MET A 89 -8.01 -12.96 -1.60
N SER A 90 -6.92 -13.00 -0.85
CA SER A 90 -5.66 -13.65 -1.24
C SER A 90 -5.49 -15.05 -0.68
N HIS A 91 -6.52 -15.63 -0.06
CA HIS A 91 -6.45 -16.94 0.61
C HIS A 91 -5.28 -17.03 1.61
N GLY A 92 -4.98 -15.94 2.29
CA GLY A 92 -3.91 -15.83 3.26
C GLY A 92 -2.50 -15.59 2.68
N LEU A 93 -2.32 -15.64 1.37
CA LEU A 93 -1.01 -15.45 0.73
C LEU A 93 -0.46 -14.04 0.91
N LEU A 94 -1.33 -13.03 1.01
CA LEU A 94 -0.97 -11.62 1.20
C LEU A 94 -1.30 -11.12 2.63
N GLY A 95 -1.42 -12.00 3.60
CA GLY A 95 -1.78 -11.63 4.98
C GLY A 95 -0.80 -10.68 5.67
N ARG A 96 0.42 -10.58 5.16
CA ARG A 96 1.49 -9.75 5.71
C ARG A 96 1.79 -8.51 4.87
N SER A 97 1.69 -8.64 3.59
CA SER A 97 1.92 -7.64 2.57
C SER A 97 0.58 -7.15 2.07
N PRO A 98 0.39 -5.97 1.62
CA PRO A 98 1.17 -4.74 1.49
C PRO A 98 1.18 -3.91 2.78
N ASP A 99 0.43 -4.35 3.72
CA ASP A 99 0.14 -3.61 4.93
C ASP A 99 1.31 -3.53 5.90
N HIS A 100 2.17 -4.54 5.92
CA HIS A 100 3.25 -4.63 6.90
C HIS A 100 4.12 -3.36 6.93
N VAL A 101 4.59 -2.89 5.78
CA VAL A 101 5.43 -1.68 5.71
C VAL A 101 4.59 -0.43 5.97
N SER A 102 3.38 -0.36 5.45
CA SER A 102 2.48 0.77 5.67
C SER A 102 2.10 0.90 7.16
N SER A 103 1.83 -0.22 7.83
CA SER A 103 1.58 -0.24 9.28
C SER A 103 2.79 0.17 10.08
N PHE A 104 3.97 -0.30 9.69
CA PHE A 104 5.23 0.01 10.37
C PHE A 104 5.52 1.51 10.29
N VAL A 105 5.50 2.07 9.09
CA VAL A 105 5.72 3.51 8.87
C VAL A 105 4.64 4.35 9.55
N THR A 106 3.39 3.91 9.52
CA THR A 106 2.29 4.60 10.21
C THR A 106 2.50 4.60 11.73
N GLY A 107 2.93 3.48 12.30
CA GLY A 107 3.25 3.39 13.73
C GLY A 107 4.38 4.33 14.12
N MET A 108 5.48 4.36 13.35
CA MET A 108 6.57 5.29 13.58
C MET A 108 6.13 6.75 13.47
N ALA A 109 5.27 7.07 12.49
CA ALA A 109 4.73 8.42 12.28
C ALA A 109 3.74 8.89 13.36
N MET A 110 3.32 8.01 14.29
CA MET A 110 2.50 8.42 15.43
C MET A 110 3.32 9.17 16.49
N ASN A 111 4.63 8.89 16.59
CA ASN A 111 5.55 9.60 17.46
C ASN A 111 6.92 9.81 16.79
N PRO A 112 7.00 10.66 15.78
CA PRO A 112 8.22 10.83 14.99
C PRO A 112 9.39 11.40 15.80
N MET A 113 9.13 12.12 16.89
CA MET A 113 10.16 12.75 17.72
C MET A 113 11.12 11.75 18.36
N VAL A 114 10.69 10.48 18.54
CA VAL A 114 11.56 9.39 19.03
C VAL A 114 12.76 9.16 18.10
N PHE A 115 12.64 9.53 16.83
CA PHE A 115 13.69 9.36 15.81
C PHE A 115 14.64 10.55 15.71
N GLY A 116 14.55 11.54 16.63
CA GLY A 116 15.47 12.68 16.75
C GLY A 116 15.63 13.42 15.42
N LYS A 117 16.85 13.56 14.93
CA LYS A 117 17.16 14.27 13.69
C LYS A 117 16.49 13.71 12.42
N TYR A 118 15.92 12.51 12.49
CA TYR A 118 15.22 11.87 11.36
C TYR A 118 13.69 12.05 11.40
N ALA A 119 13.15 12.74 12.41
CA ALA A 119 11.72 12.94 12.61
C ALA A 119 11.02 13.54 11.36
N ASP A 120 11.63 14.58 10.77
CA ASP A 120 11.09 15.23 9.58
C ASP A 120 11.13 14.34 8.33
N ASN A 121 12.20 13.54 8.19
CA ASN A 121 12.31 12.59 7.09
C ASN A 121 11.21 11.52 7.19
N LEU A 122 11.00 10.98 8.38
CA LEU A 122 9.95 10.00 8.64
C LEU A 122 8.57 10.57 8.35
N THR A 123 8.29 11.79 8.81
CA THR A 123 7.01 12.46 8.59
C THR A 123 6.75 12.67 7.09
N ARG A 124 7.75 13.17 6.35
CA ARG A 124 7.64 13.35 4.88
C ARG A 124 7.44 12.03 4.15
N TYR A 125 8.13 10.97 4.59
CA TYR A 125 7.98 9.64 3.98
C TYR A 125 6.58 9.06 4.21
N TYR A 126 6.05 9.16 5.43
CA TYR A 126 4.67 8.77 5.72
C TYR A 126 3.66 9.55 4.87
N GLU A 127 3.80 10.89 4.78
CA GLU A 127 2.93 11.72 3.95
C GLU A 127 3.01 11.34 2.47
N HIS A 128 4.21 11.05 1.96
CA HIS A 128 4.40 10.57 0.59
C HIS A 128 3.67 9.23 0.38
N MET A 129 3.90 8.24 1.24
CA MET A 129 3.31 6.92 1.11
C MET A 129 1.77 6.97 1.08
N ARG A 130 1.16 7.72 2.00
CA ARG A 130 -0.30 7.79 2.08
C ARG A 130 -0.92 8.60 0.95
N LYS A 131 -0.23 9.65 0.47
CA LYS A 131 -0.69 10.50 -0.63
C LYS A 131 -0.66 9.76 -1.96
N GLU A 132 0.40 9.04 -2.20
CA GLU A 132 0.61 8.27 -3.42
C GLU A 132 -0.02 6.86 -3.34
N ASP A 133 -0.64 6.50 -2.21
CA ASP A 133 -1.21 5.17 -1.95
C ASP A 133 -0.25 4.06 -2.42
N VAL A 134 1.02 4.18 -2.02
CA VAL A 134 2.05 3.26 -2.44
C VAL A 134 2.04 1.97 -1.63
N TYR A 135 2.48 0.93 -2.29
CA TYR A 135 2.69 -0.38 -1.72
C TYR A 135 4.13 -0.48 -1.21
N GLY A 136 4.28 -0.72 0.09
CA GLY A 136 5.59 -0.82 0.69
C GLY A 136 6.08 -2.27 0.78
N VAL A 137 7.30 -2.52 0.30
CA VAL A 137 8.02 -3.78 0.47
C VAL A 137 9.34 -3.48 1.14
N TYR A 138 9.77 -4.34 2.07
CA TYR A 138 11.14 -4.30 2.53
C TYR A 138 11.86 -5.60 2.16
N ALA A 139 13.09 -5.45 1.71
CA ALA A 139 13.98 -6.57 1.43
C ALA A 139 15.04 -6.67 2.54
N VAL A 140 15.33 -7.88 2.95
CA VAL A 140 16.35 -8.22 3.96
C VAL A 140 17.52 -8.91 3.27
#